data_a04a8f48878772305a55801f0f384de3
#
_entry.id   a04a8f48878772305a55801f0f384de3
#
_cell.length_a   1.000
_cell.length_b   1.000
_cell.length_c   1.000
_cell.angle_alpha   90.00
_cell.angle_beta   90.00
_cell.angle_gamma   90.00
#
_symmetry.space_group_name_H-M   'P 1'
#
loop_
_entity.id
_entity.type
_entity.pdbx_description
1 polymer ?
#
loop_
_entity_poly.entity_id
_entity_poly.type
_entity_poly.pdbx_seq_one_letter_code
_entity_poly.pdbx_strand_id
1 'polypeptide(L)'
;MKDFEEIYNDVYQLSIDKLNEAKQKNRKILVTTFLFLILINSLIYFIVDYKAEITIPISISIIIMSIIFITSRASYKKNYKQIVIESLVKKFDERFTYNLDGIPLIEYKISEFDSRFDEYKSEDRIYGKLKTGDRIQFAEITTYRIVEYRDSNGIRNENRKKTFNGMYGIVNLEKNLLSNIQIILNSVMNKYDKDRVEMDSAEFEKEYDLITKDKVIAMQIFTPEIIDEINIIKRSTKIPIEIKIDENKIFFRYKCGQMFETPFLKDGLDKDVLRNYYNLLYYPTKLFEKICENINNIAENDNM
;
A
#
# COMPACT_ATOMS: atom_id res chain seq x y z
N MET A 1 -12.59 3.84 17.58
CA MET A 1 -11.93 2.69 16.92
C MET A 1 -11.77 1.58 17.95
N LYS A 2 -11.98 0.33 17.55
CA LYS A 2 -11.80 -0.83 18.41
C LYS A 2 -10.33 -1.08 18.73
N ASP A 3 -10.04 -1.72 19.87
CA ASP A 3 -8.67 -2.11 20.20
C ASP A 3 -8.17 -3.22 19.26
N PHE A 4 -6.86 -3.22 18.98
CA PHE A 4 -6.24 -4.21 18.09
C PHE A 4 -6.47 -5.65 18.55
N GLU A 5 -6.44 -5.91 19.87
CA GLU A 5 -6.60 -7.26 20.42
C GLU A 5 -7.99 -7.83 20.12
N GLU A 6 -9.03 -7.02 20.22
CA GLU A 6 -10.41 -7.40 19.88
C GLU A 6 -10.52 -7.71 18.37
N ILE A 7 -9.98 -6.81 17.54
CA ILE A 7 -10.00 -6.97 16.09
C ILE A 7 -9.21 -8.21 15.66
N TYR A 8 -8.05 -8.45 16.26
CA TYR A 8 -7.23 -9.61 15.95
C TYR A 8 -7.99 -10.92 16.22
N ASN A 9 -8.62 -11.03 17.40
CA ASN A 9 -9.39 -12.22 17.76
C ASN A 9 -10.57 -12.45 16.79
N ASP A 10 -11.30 -11.39 16.45
CA ASP A 10 -12.41 -11.46 15.50
C ASP A 10 -11.95 -11.91 14.11
N VAL A 11 -10.87 -11.30 13.58
CA VAL A 11 -10.31 -11.63 12.27
C VAL A 11 -9.79 -13.06 12.26
N TYR A 12 -9.11 -13.50 13.32
CA TYR A 12 -8.61 -14.86 13.46
C TYR A 12 -9.74 -15.88 13.38
N GLN A 13 -10.78 -15.71 14.17
CA GLN A 13 -11.96 -16.61 14.20
C GLN A 13 -12.67 -16.68 12.85
N LEU A 14 -12.84 -15.54 12.18
CA LEU A 14 -13.55 -15.48 10.89
C LEU A 14 -12.73 -16.06 9.72
N SER A 15 -11.42 -16.05 9.84
CA SER A 15 -10.52 -16.29 8.70
C SER A 15 -9.84 -17.65 8.75
N ILE A 16 -9.65 -18.25 9.93
CA ILE A 16 -8.81 -19.45 10.10
C ILE A 16 -9.30 -20.63 9.27
N ASP A 17 -10.59 -20.96 9.32
CA ASP A 17 -11.14 -22.12 8.60
C ASP A 17 -11.09 -21.91 7.09
N LYS A 18 -11.52 -20.73 6.60
CA LYS A 18 -11.48 -20.38 5.17
C LYS A 18 -10.07 -20.38 4.61
N LEU A 19 -9.10 -19.89 5.41
CA LEU A 19 -7.71 -19.87 5.00
C LEU A 19 -7.12 -21.27 4.94
N ASN A 20 -7.47 -22.15 5.90
CA ASN A 20 -7.07 -23.54 5.91
C ASN A 20 -7.66 -24.30 4.73
N GLU A 21 -8.92 -24.11 4.38
CA GLU A 21 -9.55 -24.68 3.19
C GLU A 21 -8.82 -24.26 1.92
N ALA A 22 -8.51 -22.94 1.78
CA ALA A 22 -7.76 -22.43 0.63
C ALA A 22 -6.35 -23.06 0.53
N LYS A 23 -5.64 -23.19 1.67
CA LYS A 23 -4.33 -23.86 1.74
C LYS A 23 -4.43 -25.34 1.33
N GLN A 24 -5.41 -26.08 1.86
CA GLN A 24 -5.63 -27.48 1.54
C GLN A 24 -5.96 -27.70 0.07
N LYS A 25 -6.84 -26.85 -0.50
CA LYS A 25 -7.20 -26.90 -1.92
C LYS A 25 -5.96 -26.71 -2.81
N ASN A 26 -5.14 -25.69 -2.54
CA ASN A 26 -3.92 -25.44 -3.29
C ASN A 26 -2.90 -26.58 -3.14
N ARG A 27 -2.70 -27.10 -1.92
CA ARG A 27 -1.83 -28.24 -1.67
C ARG A 27 -2.31 -29.49 -2.43
N LYS A 28 -3.62 -29.75 -2.42
CA LYS A 28 -4.21 -30.89 -3.15
C LYS A 28 -3.93 -30.78 -4.66
N ILE A 29 -4.13 -29.60 -5.26
CA ILE A 29 -3.84 -29.37 -6.68
C ILE A 29 -2.36 -29.67 -6.97
N LEU A 30 -1.43 -29.10 -6.19
CA LEU A 30 0.01 -29.28 -6.38
C LEU A 30 0.42 -30.76 -6.26
N VAL A 31 -0.04 -31.46 -5.21
CA VAL A 31 0.28 -32.87 -4.98
C VAL A 31 -0.31 -33.75 -6.07
N THR A 32 -1.58 -33.54 -6.42
CA THR A 32 -2.24 -34.34 -7.47
C THR A 32 -1.54 -34.20 -8.83
N THR A 33 -1.19 -32.95 -9.20
CA THR A 33 -0.46 -32.68 -10.44
C THR A 33 0.93 -33.29 -10.41
N PHE A 34 1.66 -33.20 -9.31
CA PHE A 34 2.98 -33.77 -9.16
C PHE A 34 2.95 -35.30 -9.35
N LEU A 35 2.01 -35.99 -8.68
CA LEU A 35 1.84 -37.45 -8.83
C LEU A 35 1.45 -37.84 -10.26
N PHE A 36 0.58 -37.07 -10.91
CA PHE A 36 0.18 -37.31 -12.29
C PHE A 36 1.35 -37.15 -13.27
N LEU A 37 2.19 -36.13 -13.09
CA LEU A 37 3.40 -35.96 -13.90
C LEU A 37 4.43 -37.09 -13.70
N ILE A 38 4.60 -37.55 -12.47
CA ILE A 38 5.46 -38.76 -12.20
C ILE A 38 4.93 -39.96 -12.96
N LEU A 39 3.61 -40.22 -12.88
CA LEU A 39 2.98 -41.35 -13.56
C LEU A 39 3.21 -41.28 -15.08
N ILE A 40 2.96 -40.12 -15.69
CA ILE A 40 3.17 -39.94 -17.14
C ILE A 40 4.64 -40.15 -17.52
N ASN A 41 5.60 -39.57 -16.79
CA ASN A 41 7.02 -39.74 -17.09
C ASN A 41 7.45 -41.19 -16.93
N SER A 42 6.90 -41.93 -15.94
CA SER A 42 7.15 -43.36 -15.76
C SER A 42 6.61 -44.17 -16.94
N LEU A 43 5.40 -43.88 -17.41
CA LEU A 43 4.82 -44.58 -18.59
C LEU A 43 5.65 -44.32 -19.85
N ILE A 44 6.07 -43.04 -20.07
CA ILE A 44 6.93 -42.70 -21.22
C ILE A 44 8.26 -43.46 -21.13
N TYR A 45 8.86 -43.56 -19.94
CA TYR A 45 10.10 -44.30 -19.72
C TYR A 45 9.98 -45.82 -20.11
N PHE A 46 8.82 -46.42 -19.84
CA PHE A 46 8.60 -47.83 -20.20
C PHE A 46 8.28 -48.05 -21.69
N ILE A 47 7.74 -47.04 -22.37
CA ILE A 47 7.32 -47.15 -23.78
C ILE A 47 8.45 -46.75 -24.73
N VAL A 48 9.29 -45.78 -24.35
CA VAL A 48 10.36 -45.25 -25.21
C VAL A 48 11.67 -45.94 -24.92
N ASP A 49 12.16 -46.74 -25.89
CA ASP A 49 13.42 -47.49 -25.77
C ASP A 49 14.70 -46.61 -25.74
N TYR A 50 14.58 -45.34 -26.04
CA TYR A 50 15.70 -44.38 -26.13
C TYR A 50 15.84 -43.52 -24.87
N LYS A 51 16.84 -43.85 -24.02
CA LYS A 51 17.15 -43.08 -22.80
C LYS A 51 17.49 -41.60 -23.02
N ALA A 52 17.96 -41.24 -24.22
CA ALA A 52 18.33 -39.85 -24.55
C ALA A 52 17.11 -38.90 -24.68
N GLU A 53 15.93 -39.42 -25.02
CA GLU A 53 14.73 -38.61 -25.25
C GLU A 53 13.90 -38.35 -24.00
N ILE A 54 14.24 -38.95 -22.86
CA ILE A 54 13.51 -38.80 -21.60
C ILE A 54 13.69 -37.40 -21.00
N THR A 55 14.72 -36.68 -21.37
CA THR A 55 14.99 -35.30 -20.92
C THR A 55 13.90 -34.30 -21.37
N ILE A 56 13.29 -34.56 -22.54
CA ILE A 56 12.23 -33.67 -23.08
C ILE A 56 10.96 -33.74 -22.23
N PRO A 57 10.35 -34.91 -21.96
CA PRO A 57 9.15 -34.99 -21.12
C PRO A 57 9.37 -34.53 -19.68
N ILE A 58 10.57 -34.75 -19.11
CA ILE A 58 10.93 -34.21 -17.78
C ILE A 58 10.97 -32.68 -17.81
N SER A 59 11.62 -32.08 -18.81
CA SER A 59 11.68 -30.63 -18.96
C SER A 59 10.29 -30.03 -19.11
N ILE A 60 9.41 -30.62 -19.90
CA ILE A 60 8.02 -30.19 -20.06
C ILE A 60 7.27 -30.31 -18.71
N SER A 61 7.48 -31.40 -17.97
CA SER A 61 6.86 -31.55 -16.65
C SER A 61 7.30 -30.51 -15.63
N ILE A 62 8.57 -30.11 -15.64
CA ILE A 62 9.09 -29.02 -14.81
C ILE A 62 8.42 -27.70 -15.17
N ILE A 63 8.28 -27.41 -16.46
CA ILE A 63 7.60 -26.18 -16.93
C ILE A 63 6.13 -26.17 -16.48
N ILE A 64 5.41 -27.26 -16.69
CA ILE A 64 4.00 -27.39 -16.26
C ILE A 64 3.89 -27.20 -14.74
N MET A 65 4.74 -27.86 -13.97
CA MET A 65 4.74 -27.73 -12.51
C MET A 65 5.04 -26.30 -12.05
N SER A 66 5.97 -25.62 -12.72
CA SER A 66 6.29 -24.22 -12.45
C SER A 66 5.11 -23.28 -12.71
N ILE A 67 4.39 -23.48 -13.82
CA ILE A 67 3.19 -22.70 -14.15
C ILE A 67 2.09 -22.92 -13.09
N ILE A 68 1.83 -24.17 -12.72
CA ILE A 68 0.82 -24.51 -11.71
C ILE A 68 1.21 -23.94 -10.34
N PHE A 69 2.49 -23.98 -9.97
CA PHE A 69 2.97 -23.38 -8.73
C PHE A 69 2.76 -21.87 -8.71
N ILE A 70 3.10 -21.16 -9.79
CA ILE A 70 2.92 -19.71 -9.92
C ILE A 70 1.42 -19.33 -9.85
N THR A 71 0.56 -20.03 -10.59
CA THR A 71 -0.89 -19.76 -10.60
C THR A 71 -1.55 -20.10 -9.26
N SER A 72 -1.14 -21.18 -8.63
CA SER A 72 -1.62 -21.57 -7.29
C SER A 72 -1.22 -20.54 -6.22
N ARG A 73 0.01 -20.03 -6.30
CA ARG A 73 0.49 -18.95 -5.42
C ARG A 73 -0.29 -17.65 -5.62
N ALA A 74 -0.54 -17.26 -6.87
CA ALA A 74 -1.34 -16.07 -7.20
C ALA A 74 -2.78 -16.19 -6.69
N SER A 75 -3.40 -17.38 -6.88
CA SER A 75 -4.73 -17.68 -6.34
C SER A 75 -4.77 -17.60 -4.81
N TYR A 76 -3.76 -18.16 -4.13
CA TYR A 76 -3.67 -18.09 -2.67
C TYR A 76 -3.51 -16.64 -2.18
N LYS A 77 -2.64 -15.84 -2.83
CA LYS A 77 -2.48 -14.39 -2.51
C LYS A 77 -3.82 -13.65 -2.61
N LYS A 78 -4.58 -13.90 -3.69
CA LYS A 78 -5.90 -13.29 -3.88
C LYS A 78 -6.90 -13.72 -2.80
N ASN A 79 -6.99 -15.01 -2.51
CA ASN A 79 -7.88 -15.54 -1.47
C ASN A 79 -7.50 -15.00 -0.08
N TYR A 80 -6.21 -14.93 0.24
CA TYR A 80 -5.74 -14.34 1.49
C TYR A 80 -6.19 -12.90 1.66
N LYS A 81 -6.00 -12.06 0.63
CA LYS A 81 -6.43 -10.66 0.66
C LYS A 81 -7.95 -10.55 0.86
N GLN A 82 -8.75 -11.34 0.16
CA GLN A 82 -10.20 -11.33 0.30
C GLN A 82 -10.69 -11.88 1.66
N ILE A 83 -10.03 -12.88 2.23
CA ILE A 83 -10.44 -13.47 3.50
C ILE A 83 -9.95 -12.63 4.69
N VAL A 84 -8.66 -12.29 4.71
CA VAL A 84 -8.01 -11.70 5.88
C VAL A 84 -8.09 -10.18 5.85
N ILE A 85 -7.69 -9.55 4.74
CA ILE A 85 -7.61 -8.08 4.66
C ILE A 85 -9.01 -7.46 4.63
N GLU A 86 -9.93 -8.04 3.87
CA GLU A 86 -11.32 -7.56 3.86
C GLU A 86 -11.96 -7.70 5.25
N SER A 87 -11.73 -8.81 5.96
CA SER A 87 -12.21 -8.99 7.34
C SER A 87 -11.58 -7.98 8.30
N LEU A 88 -10.28 -7.73 8.16
CA LEU A 88 -9.57 -6.75 8.98
C LEU A 88 -10.14 -5.33 8.78
N VAL A 89 -10.30 -4.90 7.54
CA VAL A 89 -10.85 -3.58 7.21
C VAL A 89 -12.26 -3.42 7.76
N LYS A 90 -13.12 -4.41 7.57
CA LYS A 90 -14.50 -4.39 8.06
C LYS A 90 -14.60 -4.37 9.59
N LYS A 91 -13.69 -5.07 10.28
CA LYS A 91 -13.64 -5.10 11.76
C LYS A 91 -12.99 -3.85 12.33
N PHE A 92 -12.05 -3.25 11.60
CA PHE A 92 -11.44 -1.99 11.96
C PHE A 92 -12.48 -0.86 12.03
N ASP A 93 -13.28 -0.70 10.97
CA ASP A 93 -14.37 0.26 10.95
C ASP A 93 -15.36 -0.08 9.82
N GLU A 94 -16.64 -0.22 10.12
CA GLU A 94 -17.68 -0.57 9.14
C GLU A 94 -17.90 0.48 8.04
N ARG A 95 -17.40 1.69 8.24
CA ARG A 95 -17.42 2.77 7.24
C ARG A 95 -16.45 2.54 6.07
N PHE A 96 -15.51 1.60 6.22
CA PHE A 96 -14.50 1.32 5.21
C PHE A 96 -14.81 0.04 4.43
N THR A 97 -14.44 0.07 3.16
CA THR A 97 -14.56 -1.06 2.23
C THR A 97 -13.20 -1.31 1.59
N TYR A 98 -12.85 -2.59 1.47
CA TYR A 98 -11.66 -3.06 0.77
C TYR A 98 -12.01 -3.52 -0.65
N ASN A 99 -11.15 -3.22 -1.63
CA ASN A 99 -11.21 -3.74 -2.99
C ASN A 99 -9.80 -4.11 -3.47
N LEU A 100 -9.70 -5.19 -4.26
CA LEU A 100 -8.45 -5.60 -4.90
C LEU A 100 -7.96 -4.60 -5.97
N ASP A 101 -8.87 -3.83 -6.57
CA ASP A 101 -8.52 -2.78 -7.51
C ASP A 101 -7.80 -1.63 -6.81
N GLY A 102 -6.98 -0.89 -7.56
CA GLY A 102 -6.26 0.25 -7.03
C GLY A 102 -6.93 1.59 -7.30
N ILE A 103 -6.20 2.67 -7.03
CA ILE A 103 -6.57 4.03 -7.42
C ILE A 103 -6.23 4.24 -8.90
N PRO A 104 -7.12 4.88 -9.70
CA PRO A 104 -6.84 5.19 -11.10
C PRO A 104 -5.62 6.08 -11.30
N LEU A 105 -4.87 5.85 -12.38
CA LEU A 105 -3.68 6.64 -12.73
C LEU A 105 -3.95 8.15 -12.77
N ILE A 106 -5.10 8.55 -13.28
CA ILE A 106 -5.46 9.97 -13.39
C ILE A 106 -5.54 10.65 -12.02
N GLU A 107 -6.07 9.97 -11.01
CA GLU A 107 -6.17 10.49 -9.65
C GLU A 107 -4.80 10.58 -8.97
N TYR A 108 -3.87 9.68 -9.29
CA TYR A 108 -2.50 9.75 -8.81
C TYR A 108 -1.74 10.92 -9.44
N LYS A 109 -1.90 11.15 -10.75
CA LYS A 109 -1.22 12.23 -11.47
C LYS A 109 -1.59 13.63 -10.95
N ILE A 110 -2.82 13.83 -10.51
CA ILE A 110 -3.29 15.13 -9.98
C ILE A 110 -2.49 15.56 -8.74
N SER A 111 -1.99 14.63 -7.94
CA SER A 111 -1.21 14.95 -6.74
C SER A 111 0.17 15.54 -7.04
N GLU A 112 0.72 15.32 -8.24
CA GLU A 112 2.05 15.78 -8.66
C GLU A 112 3.19 15.38 -7.69
N PHE A 113 3.02 14.29 -6.92
CA PHE A 113 4.08 13.79 -6.05
C PHE A 113 5.29 13.26 -6.83
N ASP A 114 5.03 12.61 -7.95
CA ASP A 114 6.06 12.09 -8.84
C ASP A 114 6.00 12.80 -10.20
N SER A 115 7.01 13.60 -10.50
CA SER A 115 7.05 14.38 -11.74
C SER A 115 7.27 13.52 -12.99
N ARG A 116 7.88 12.33 -12.87
CA ARG A 116 8.23 11.48 -14.03
C ARG A 116 8.24 10.01 -13.65
N PHE A 117 7.36 9.25 -14.26
CA PHE A 117 7.37 7.77 -14.27
C PHE A 117 6.78 7.27 -15.60
N ASP A 118 7.18 6.07 -16.01
CA ASP A 118 6.78 5.44 -17.28
C ASP A 118 5.73 4.36 -17.05
N GLU A 119 5.78 3.69 -15.90
CA GLU A 119 4.82 2.65 -15.54
C GLU A 119 4.19 2.91 -14.17
N TYR A 120 2.92 2.54 -14.08
CA TYR A 120 2.07 2.66 -12.89
C TYR A 120 1.38 1.35 -12.59
N LYS A 121 1.39 0.95 -11.32
CA LYS A 121 0.59 -0.15 -10.80
C LYS A 121 -0.09 0.29 -9.52
N SER A 122 -1.33 -0.08 -9.34
CA SER A 122 -2.06 0.13 -8.09
C SER A 122 -2.91 -1.09 -7.76
N GLU A 123 -2.96 -1.45 -6.49
CA GLU A 123 -3.79 -2.54 -5.95
C GLU A 123 -4.20 -2.22 -4.51
N ASP A 124 -5.11 -3.02 -3.96
CA ASP A 124 -5.47 -2.99 -2.54
C ASP A 124 -6.08 -1.66 -2.07
N ARG A 125 -7.10 -1.19 -2.79
CA ARG A 125 -7.79 0.05 -2.43
C ARG A 125 -8.70 -0.13 -1.23
N ILE A 126 -8.55 0.76 -0.26
CA ILE A 126 -9.47 0.95 0.87
C ILE A 126 -10.11 2.31 0.72
N TYR A 127 -11.41 2.37 0.87
CA TYR A 127 -12.15 3.63 0.75
C TYR A 127 -13.33 3.66 1.72
N GLY A 128 -13.70 4.86 2.14
CA GLY A 128 -14.78 5.05 3.09
C GLY A 128 -14.99 6.52 3.45
N LYS A 129 -15.68 6.74 4.58
CA LYS A 129 -15.90 8.08 5.14
C LYS A 129 -15.20 8.20 6.50
N LEU A 130 -14.56 9.35 6.72
CA LEU A 130 -14.09 9.77 8.04
C LEU A 130 -15.28 10.14 8.94
N LYS A 131 -15.04 10.33 10.24
CA LYS A 131 -16.09 10.79 11.17
C LYS A 131 -16.59 12.20 10.83
N THR A 132 -15.75 13.00 10.21
CA THR A 132 -16.06 14.35 9.73
C THR A 132 -17.01 14.37 8.52
N GLY A 133 -17.28 13.23 7.88
CA GLY A 133 -18.07 13.12 6.65
C GLY A 133 -17.22 13.02 5.39
N ASP A 134 -16.01 13.56 5.43
CA ASP A 134 -15.08 13.57 4.30
C ASP A 134 -14.79 12.17 3.78
N ARG A 135 -14.60 12.02 2.45
CA ARG A 135 -14.33 10.73 1.82
C ARG A 135 -12.84 10.51 1.72
N ILE A 136 -12.37 9.39 2.27
CA ILE A 136 -10.97 8.96 2.17
C ILE A 136 -10.87 7.71 1.29
N GLN A 137 -9.81 7.63 0.49
CA GLN A 137 -9.37 6.42 -0.16
C GLN A 137 -7.85 6.33 -0.14
N PHE A 138 -7.32 5.12 -0.05
CA PHE A 138 -5.88 4.86 -0.18
C PHE A 138 -5.64 3.47 -0.74
N ALA A 139 -4.51 3.29 -1.41
CA ALA A 139 -4.14 2.06 -2.09
C ALA A 139 -2.63 1.88 -2.13
N GLU A 140 -2.19 0.65 -2.39
CA GLU A 140 -0.81 0.40 -2.77
C GLU A 140 -0.54 0.93 -4.17
N ILE A 141 0.54 1.70 -4.33
CA ILE A 141 1.01 2.18 -5.62
C ILE A 141 2.48 1.83 -5.81
N THR A 142 2.82 1.41 -7.00
CA THR A 142 4.21 1.26 -7.45
C THR A 142 4.37 1.97 -8.79
N THR A 143 5.35 2.88 -8.85
CA THR A 143 5.75 3.55 -10.09
C THR A 143 7.18 3.17 -10.49
N TYR A 144 7.44 3.13 -11.79
CA TYR A 144 8.75 2.80 -12.32
C TYR A 144 9.14 3.81 -13.40
N ARG A 145 10.45 4.03 -13.49
CA ARG A 145 11.08 4.75 -14.59
C ARG A 145 11.92 3.79 -15.40
N ILE A 146 11.79 3.83 -16.72
CA ILE A 146 12.60 3.07 -17.65
C ILE A 146 13.82 3.92 -17.99
N VAL A 147 15.00 3.40 -17.70
CA VAL A 147 16.28 4.06 -17.99
C VAL A 147 16.99 3.23 -19.04
N GLU A 148 17.11 3.80 -20.25
CA GLU A 148 17.90 3.19 -21.31
C GLU A 148 19.39 3.44 -21.07
N TYR A 149 20.19 2.40 -21.26
CA TYR A 149 21.66 2.50 -21.23
C TYR A 149 22.26 1.61 -22.31
N ARG A 150 23.48 1.91 -22.72
CA ARG A 150 24.26 1.04 -23.60
C ARG A 150 25.29 0.30 -22.78
N ASP A 151 25.42 -1.00 -23.03
CA ASP A 151 26.49 -1.80 -22.43
C ASP A 151 27.86 -1.55 -23.11
N SER A 152 28.90 -2.20 -22.61
CA SER A 152 30.24 -2.10 -23.14
C SER A 152 30.40 -2.53 -24.62
N ASN A 153 29.42 -3.28 -25.12
CA ASN A 153 29.36 -3.78 -26.50
C ASN A 153 28.49 -2.86 -27.40
N GLY A 154 27.98 -1.72 -26.87
CA GLY A 154 27.10 -0.81 -27.59
C GLY A 154 25.63 -1.28 -27.70
N ILE A 155 25.27 -2.40 -27.11
CA ILE A 155 23.91 -2.94 -27.14
C ILE A 155 23.03 -2.09 -26.23
N ARG A 156 21.87 -1.67 -26.76
CA ARG A 156 20.85 -0.91 -26.02
C ARG A 156 20.14 -1.84 -25.05
N ASN A 157 20.19 -1.50 -23.78
CA ASN A 157 19.52 -2.22 -22.71
C ASN A 157 18.60 -1.25 -21.94
N GLU A 158 17.54 -1.77 -21.34
CA GLU A 158 16.62 -1.03 -20.50
C GLU A 158 16.75 -1.51 -19.05
N ASN A 159 16.82 -0.56 -18.11
CA ASN A 159 16.74 -0.85 -16.68
C ASN A 159 15.48 -0.22 -16.09
N ARG A 160 14.70 -1.02 -15.39
CA ARG A 160 13.47 -0.62 -14.75
C ARG A 160 13.73 -0.21 -13.30
N LYS A 161 13.81 1.09 -13.05
CA LYS A 161 14.05 1.66 -11.72
C LYS A 161 12.73 2.01 -11.04
N LYS A 162 12.48 1.43 -9.85
CA LYS A 162 11.33 1.77 -9.02
C LYS A 162 11.52 3.19 -8.46
N THR A 163 10.55 4.10 -8.69
CA THR A 163 10.57 5.49 -8.22
C THR A 163 9.78 5.66 -6.93
N PHE A 164 8.59 5.03 -6.86
CA PHE A 164 7.80 4.96 -5.63
C PHE A 164 7.29 3.53 -5.41
N ASN A 165 7.13 3.15 -4.14
CA ASN A 165 6.46 1.92 -3.73
C ASN A 165 5.93 2.11 -2.31
N GLY A 166 4.62 2.11 -2.18
CA GLY A 166 3.99 2.32 -0.88
C GLY A 166 2.52 2.69 -0.96
N MET A 167 2.01 3.21 0.13
CA MET A 167 0.65 3.72 0.23
C MET A 167 0.56 5.12 -0.35
N TYR A 168 -0.46 5.36 -1.13
CA TYR A 168 -0.91 6.67 -1.57
C TYR A 168 -2.40 6.80 -1.28
N GLY A 169 -2.83 7.99 -0.86
CA GLY A 169 -4.25 8.22 -0.59
C GLY A 169 -4.70 9.63 -0.90
N ILE A 170 -6.02 9.77 -0.94
CA ILE A 170 -6.74 11.00 -1.23
C ILE A 170 -7.87 11.14 -0.20
N VAL A 171 -7.96 12.32 0.41
CA VAL A 171 -9.16 12.75 1.13
C VAL A 171 -9.86 13.81 0.29
N ASN A 172 -11.13 13.60 -0.03
CA ASN A 172 -11.96 14.61 -0.67
C ASN A 172 -12.74 15.33 0.43
N LEU A 173 -12.43 16.61 0.62
CA LEU A 173 -13.05 17.48 1.61
C LEU A 173 -14.46 17.88 1.16
N GLU A 174 -15.39 17.95 2.10
CA GLU A 174 -16.72 18.52 1.84
C GLU A 174 -16.68 20.04 1.71
N LYS A 175 -15.70 20.67 2.37
CA LYS A 175 -15.47 22.13 2.33
C LYS A 175 -14.19 22.44 1.55
N ASN A 176 -14.21 23.51 0.76
CA ASN A 176 -13.01 23.98 0.06
C ASN A 176 -12.11 24.78 0.99
N LEU A 177 -10.84 24.44 0.99
CA LEU A 177 -9.79 25.24 1.59
C LEU A 177 -9.02 25.94 0.45
N LEU A 178 -9.23 27.24 0.26
CA LEU A 178 -8.57 28.02 -0.81
C LEU A 178 -7.07 28.22 -0.54
N SER A 179 -6.37 27.17 -0.15
CA SER A 179 -4.95 27.20 0.23
C SER A 179 -4.21 25.99 -0.29
N ASN A 180 -2.95 26.17 -0.67
CA ASN A 180 -2.04 25.09 -1.01
C ASN A 180 -1.00 24.93 0.10
N ILE A 181 -0.99 23.76 0.76
CA ILE A 181 -0.09 23.47 1.88
C ILE A 181 0.60 22.13 1.62
N GLN A 182 1.90 22.06 1.83
CA GLN A 182 2.68 20.85 1.62
C GLN A 182 3.54 20.54 2.84
N ILE A 183 3.46 19.29 3.31
CA ILE A 183 4.44 18.68 4.22
C ILE A 183 5.22 17.67 3.38
N ILE A 184 6.49 17.97 3.18
CA ILE A 184 7.43 17.19 2.38
C ILE A 184 8.65 16.82 3.19
N LEU A 185 9.44 15.87 2.71
CA LEU A 185 10.68 15.50 3.39
C LEU A 185 11.67 16.65 3.37
N ASN A 186 12.32 16.86 4.52
CA ASN A 186 13.34 17.91 4.68
C ASN A 186 14.44 17.77 3.64
N SER A 187 14.79 18.86 3.01
CA SER A 187 15.92 18.93 2.07
C SER A 187 16.66 20.27 2.19
N VAL A 188 17.95 20.23 1.87
CA VAL A 188 18.79 21.45 1.88
C VAL A 188 18.24 22.52 0.94
N MET A 189 17.61 22.13 -0.18
CA MET A 189 17.03 23.06 -1.14
C MET A 189 15.82 23.79 -0.58
N ASN A 190 15.00 23.11 0.20
CA ASN A 190 13.76 23.70 0.79
C ASN A 190 14.06 24.73 1.87
N LYS A 191 15.24 24.69 2.51
CA LYS A 191 15.63 25.65 3.56
C LYS A 191 15.68 27.10 3.06
N TYR A 192 15.81 27.29 1.77
CA TYR A 192 15.84 28.62 1.14
C TYR A 192 14.51 29.00 0.50
N ASP A 193 13.47 28.16 0.66
CA ASP A 193 12.15 28.49 0.15
C ASP A 193 11.51 29.59 1.02
N LYS A 194 11.10 30.67 0.37
CA LYS A 194 10.45 31.83 1.04
C LYS A 194 9.07 31.48 1.64
N ASP A 195 8.44 30.45 1.12
CA ASP A 195 7.11 29.97 1.52
C ASP A 195 7.22 28.89 2.63
N ARG A 196 8.44 28.56 3.09
CA ARG A 196 8.68 27.63 4.20
C ARG A 196 8.17 28.25 5.52
N VAL A 197 7.51 27.42 6.32
CA VAL A 197 7.03 27.76 7.66
C VAL A 197 7.80 26.93 8.68
N GLU A 198 8.39 27.60 9.68
CA GLU A 198 9.05 26.93 10.81
C GLU A 198 8.01 26.56 11.87
N MET A 199 8.06 25.32 12.33
CA MET A 199 7.16 24.79 13.35
C MET A 199 7.91 24.62 14.68
N ASP A 200 7.22 24.80 15.81
CA ASP A 200 7.80 24.71 17.16
C ASP A 200 8.13 23.27 17.60
N SER A 201 8.51 22.40 16.67
CA SER A 201 8.85 21.00 16.92
C SER A 201 10.18 20.65 16.27
N ALA A 202 11.24 20.57 17.05
CA ALA A 202 12.57 20.18 16.57
C ALA A 202 12.60 18.78 15.92
N GLU A 203 11.74 17.85 16.35
CA GLU A 203 11.61 16.53 15.76
C GLU A 203 10.98 16.61 14.37
N PHE A 204 9.94 17.42 14.22
CA PHE A 204 9.29 17.67 12.93
C PHE A 204 10.25 18.36 11.95
N GLU A 205 10.89 19.44 12.36
CA GLU A 205 11.84 20.24 11.56
C GLU A 205 13.05 19.44 11.06
N LYS A 206 13.41 18.38 11.78
CA LYS A 206 14.49 17.47 11.34
C LYS A 206 14.09 16.60 10.15
N GLU A 207 12.83 16.22 10.07
CA GLU A 207 12.34 15.24 9.10
C GLU A 207 11.53 15.86 7.96
N TYR A 208 10.92 17.01 8.22
CA TYR A 208 9.93 17.63 7.32
C TYR A 208 10.19 19.11 7.11
N ASP A 209 9.71 19.60 5.96
CA ASP A 209 9.51 21.01 5.67
C ASP A 209 8.01 21.24 5.41
N LEU A 210 7.43 22.24 6.05
CA LEU A 210 6.09 22.74 5.77
C LEU A 210 6.22 23.95 4.84
N ILE A 211 5.57 23.87 3.67
CA ILE A 211 5.66 24.90 2.62
C ILE A 211 4.26 25.38 2.28
N THR A 212 4.03 26.70 2.42
CA THR A 212 2.77 27.34 2.04
C THR A 212 2.92 28.87 1.98
N LYS A 213 2.09 29.51 1.17
CA LYS A 213 1.91 30.97 1.18
C LYS A 213 1.01 31.42 2.34
N ASP A 214 0.10 30.55 2.78
CA ASP A 214 -0.93 30.86 3.79
C ASP A 214 -0.52 30.33 5.17
N LYS A 215 0.49 30.99 5.76
CA LYS A 215 1.09 30.55 7.04
C LYS A 215 0.08 30.46 8.18
N VAL A 216 -0.87 31.38 8.25
CA VAL A 216 -1.89 31.41 9.31
C VAL A 216 -2.79 30.18 9.22
N ILE A 217 -3.32 29.89 8.04
CA ILE A 217 -4.16 28.71 7.79
C ILE A 217 -3.37 27.41 8.08
N ALA A 218 -2.12 27.34 7.65
CA ALA A 218 -1.29 26.18 7.93
C ALA A 218 -1.09 25.94 9.42
N MET A 219 -0.84 26.98 10.22
CA MET A 219 -0.70 26.86 11.68
C MET A 219 -2.01 26.51 12.38
N GLN A 220 -3.15 26.92 11.84
CA GLN A 220 -4.47 26.52 12.35
C GLN A 220 -4.80 25.06 12.06
N ILE A 221 -4.37 24.54 10.90
CA ILE A 221 -4.57 23.13 10.53
C ILE A 221 -3.58 22.25 11.27
N PHE A 222 -2.28 22.54 11.14
CA PHE A 222 -1.19 21.76 11.71
C PHE A 222 -0.83 22.24 13.11
N THR A 223 -1.78 22.12 14.02
CA THR A 223 -1.59 22.39 15.44
C THR A 223 -0.48 21.54 16.05
N PRO A 224 0.10 21.90 17.20
CA PRO A 224 1.10 21.09 17.89
C PRO A 224 0.66 19.63 18.09
N GLU A 225 -0.64 19.38 18.30
CA GLU A 225 -1.19 18.04 18.45
C GLU A 225 -1.11 17.23 17.14
N ILE A 226 -1.40 17.83 15.99
CA ILE A 226 -1.28 17.17 14.68
C ILE A 226 0.19 16.93 14.33
N ILE A 227 1.06 17.88 14.61
CA ILE A 227 2.50 17.72 14.43
C ILE A 227 3.03 16.56 15.27
N ASP A 228 2.57 16.41 16.52
CA ASP A 228 2.96 15.26 17.35
C ASP A 228 2.41 13.93 16.80
N GLU A 229 1.18 13.89 16.27
CA GLU A 229 0.66 12.69 15.60
C GLU A 229 1.52 12.29 14.38
N ILE A 230 1.98 13.26 13.57
CA ILE A 230 2.89 12.99 12.44
C ILE A 230 4.21 12.38 12.95
N ASN A 231 4.77 12.93 14.04
CA ASN A 231 5.98 12.40 14.67
C ASN A 231 5.75 11.00 15.25
N ILE A 232 4.59 10.74 15.88
CA ILE A 232 4.20 9.42 16.40
C ILE A 232 4.14 8.39 15.26
N ILE A 233 3.52 8.74 14.13
CA ILE A 233 3.46 7.88 12.95
C ILE A 233 4.88 7.50 12.51
N LYS A 234 5.76 8.49 12.36
CA LYS A 234 7.14 8.25 11.94
C LYS A 234 7.90 7.40 12.97
N ARG A 235 7.74 7.67 14.27
CA ARG A 235 8.38 6.86 15.34
C ARG A 235 7.91 5.40 15.33
N SER A 236 6.60 5.19 15.12
CA SER A 236 5.95 3.87 15.16
C SER A 236 6.20 3.04 13.91
N THR A 237 6.13 3.66 12.75
CA THR A 237 6.27 2.97 11.45
C THR A 237 7.68 3.00 10.88
N LYS A 238 8.55 3.91 11.37
CA LYS A 238 9.86 4.28 10.79
C LYS A 238 9.77 4.86 9.38
N ILE A 239 8.58 5.23 8.94
CA ILE A 239 8.30 5.70 7.59
C ILE A 239 7.68 7.10 7.70
N PRO A 240 8.30 8.12 7.07
CA PRO A 240 7.73 9.46 7.03
C PRO A 240 6.52 9.52 6.10
N ILE A 241 5.57 10.38 6.43
CA ILE A 241 4.42 10.72 5.60
C ILE A 241 4.69 12.03 4.85
N GLU A 242 4.28 12.12 3.60
CA GLU A 242 4.20 13.38 2.86
C GLU A 242 2.73 13.70 2.62
N ILE A 243 2.36 14.98 2.77
CA ILE A 243 0.97 15.48 2.68
C ILE A 243 0.95 16.70 1.76
N LYS A 244 -0.04 16.77 0.88
CA LYS A 244 -0.37 17.95 0.11
C LYS A 244 -1.85 18.27 0.28
N ILE A 245 -2.17 19.48 0.65
CA ILE A 245 -3.54 20.01 0.65
C ILE A 245 -3.65 20.94 -0.54
N ASP A 246 -4.62 20.72 -1.40
CA ASP A 246 -4.88 21.54 -2.57
C ASP A 246 -6.39 21.67 -2.79
N GLU A 247 -6.90 22.89 -2.61
CA GLU A 247 -8.33 23.23 -2.68
C GLU A 247 -9.20 22.32 -1.79
N ASN A 248 -9.90 21.36 -2.41
CA ASN A 248 -10.82 20.43 -1.76
C ASN A 248 -10.27 19.00 -1.59
N LYS A 249 -8.95 18.83 -1.71
CA LYS A 249 -8.31 17.52 -1.61
C LYS A 249 -7.09 17.54 -0.72
N ILE A 250 -6.93 16.45 0.03
CA ILE A 250 -5.67 16.14 0.69
C ILE A 250 -5.10 14.90 0.02
N PHE A 251 -3.89 15.03 -0.50
CA PHE A 251 -3.10 13.90 -1.01
C PHE A 251 -2.06 13.52 0.02
N PHE A 252 -1.84 12.22 0.20
CA PHE A 252 -0.80 11.75 1.10
C PHE A 252 -0.10 10.52 0.56
N ARG A 253 1.14 10.31 0.99
CA ARG A 253 1.87 9.10 0.66
C ARG A 253 2.83 8.65 1.75
N TYR A 254 3.02 7.32 1.82
CA TYR A 254 4.00 6.62 2.65
C TYR A 254 4.82 5.69 1.79
N LYS A 255 6.13 5.76 1.87
CA LYS A 255 7.02 4.84 1.14
C LYS A 255 7.21 3.52 1.90
N CYS A 256 6.12 2.85 2.26
CA CYS A 256 6.10 1.67 3.11
C CYS A 256 6.41 0.34 2.39
N GLY A 257 6.65 0.36 1.08
CA GLY A 257 6.74 -0.87 0.30
C GLY A 257 5.37 -1.44 0.01
N GLN A 258 5.26 -2.77 -0.04
CA GLN A 258 3.98 -3.44 -0.25
C GLN A 258 3.14 -3.41 1.03
N MET A 259 1.84 -3.09 0.89
CA MET A 259 0.96 -2.89 2.03
C MET A 259 0.50 -4.20 2.67
N PHE A 260 -0.03 -5.10 1.87
CA PHE A 260 -0.70 -6.32 2.34
C PHE A 260 -0.10 -7.58 1.67
N GLU A 261 1.22 -7.77 1.85
CA GLU A 261 1.89 -8.94 1.32
C GLU A 261 1.50 -10.21 2.10
N THR A 262 1.12 -11.23 1.35
CA THR A 262 0.83 -12.54 1.93
C THR A 262 2.13 -13.14 2.50
N PRO A 263 2.20 -13.44 3.80
CA PRO A 263 3.41 -14.02 4.38
C PRO A 263 3.72 -15.37 3.75
N PHE A 264 4.93 -15.54 3.21
CA PHE A 264 5.32 -16.80 2.54
C PHE A 264 5.78 -17.87 3.52
N LEU A 265 6.48 -17.45 4.59
CA LEU A 265 7.06 -18.36 5.59
C LEU A 265 6.37 -18.29 6.95
N LYS A 266 5.59 -17.25 7.21
CA LYS A 266 4.84 -17.08 8.45
C LYS A 266 3.40 -17.53 8.29
N ASP A 267 2.74 -17.79 9.40
CA ASP A 267 1.29 -17.95 9.40
C ASP A 267 0.64 -16.65 8.90
N GLY A 268 -0.31 -16.76 7.98
CA GLY A 268 -1.04 -15.60 7.45
C GLY A 268 -1.88 -14.87 8.51
N LEU A 269 -2.10 -15.48 9.66
CA LEU A 269 -2.79 -14.92 10.82
C LEU A 269 -1.81 -14.59 11.98
N ASP A 270 -0.50 -14.50 11.69
CA ASP A 270 0.50 -14.04 12.66
C ASP A 270 0.13 -12.66 13.19
N LYS A 271 0.17 -12.53 14.53
CA LYS A 271 -0.29 -11.33 15.22
C LYS A 271 0.50 -10.08 14.86
N ASP A 272 1.81 -10.19 14.66
CA ASP A 272 2.66 -9.06 14.30
C ASP A 272 2.40 -8.60 12.86
N VAL A 273 2.13 -9.54 11.96
CA VAL A 273 1.74 -9.24 10.57
C VAL A 273 0.42 -8.48 10.55
N LEU A 274 -0.59 -8.97 11.26
CA LEU A 274 -1.90 -8.31 11.33
C LEU A 274 -1.84 -6.96 12.07
N ARG A 275 -0.96 -6.81 13.06
CA ARG A 275 -0.71 -5.53 13.73
C ARG A 275 -0.12 -4.49 12.78
N ASN A 276 0.81 -4.90 11.92
CA ASN A 276 1.35 -4.01 10.90
C ASN A 276 0.27 -3.54 9.91
N TYR A 277 -0.61 -4.45 9.46
CA TYR A 277 -1.72 -4.09 8.60
C TYR A 277 -2.74 -3.17 9.29
N TYR A 278 -3.06 -3.46 10.57
CA TYR A 278 -3.88 -2.58 11.37
C TYR A 278 -3.28 -1.17 11.49
N ASN A 279 -2.00 -1.06 11.72
CA ASN A 279 -1.31 0.24 11.83
C ASN A 279 -1.38 1.05 10.53
N LEU A 280 -1.32 0.38 9.37
CA LEU A 280 -1.48 1.02 8.06
C LEU A 280 -2.90 1.60 7.86
N LEU A 281 -3.90 1.07 8.56
CA LEU A 281 -5.27 1.61 8.59
C LEU A 281 -5.42 2.71 9.65
N TYR A 282 -4.94 2.43 10.84
CA TYR A 282 -5.15 3.24 12.04
C TYR A 282 -4.52 4.62 11.93
N TYR A 283 -3.23 4.69 11.62
CA TYR A 283 -2.51 5.97 11.65
C TYR A 283 -3.01 6.98 10.61
N PRO A 284 -3.19 6.63 9.32
CA PRO A 284 -3.72 7.59 8.37
C PRO A 284 -5.13 8.05 8.74
N THR A 285 -6.02 7.11 9.10
CA THR A 285 -7.40 7.43 9.45
C THR A 285 -7.46 8.41 10.62
N LYS A 286 -6.71 8.15 11.70
CA LYS A 286 -6.66 9.02 12.87
C LYS A 286 -6.12 10.41 12.55
N LEU A 287 -5.03 10.48 11.79
CA LEU A 287 -4.41 11.74 11.40
C LEU A 287 -5.37 12.60 10.56
N PHE A 288 -5.96 12.00 9.52
CA PHE A 288 -6.83 12.75 8.61
C PHE A 288 -8.19 13.09 9.23
N GLU A 289 -8.72 12.32 10.18
CA GLU A 289 -9.88 12.75 10.99
C GLU A 289 -9.57 14.08 11.69
N LYS A 290 -8.42 14.22 12.37
CA LYS A 290 -8.04 15.46 13.06
C LYS A 290 -7.76 16.63 12.10
N ILE A 291 -7.06 16.38 10.98
CA ILE A 291 -6.80 17.42 9.97
C ILE A 291 -8.14 17.96 9.41
N CYS A 292 -9.07 17.07 9.06
CA CYS A 292 -10.37 17.44 8.53
C CYS A 292 -11.22 18.20 9.58
N GLU A 293 -11.17 17.81 10.86
CA GLU A 293 -11.81 18.55 11.95
C GLU A 293 -11.31 20.00 12.01
N ASN A 294 -10.00 20.22 11.96
CA ASN A 294 -9.43 21.57 11.97
C ASN A 294 -9.83 22.38 10.73
N ILE A 295 -9.81 21.78 9.53
CA ILE A 295 -10.26 22.42 8.30
C ILE A 295 -11.74 22.84 8.40
N ASN A 296 -12.60 21.96 8.91
CA ASN A 296 -14.02 22.24 9.08
C ASN A 296 -14.26 23.40 10.06
N ASN A 297 -13.50 23.46 11.15
CA ASN A 297 -13.58 24.56 12.14
C ASN A 297 -13.16 25.91 11.54
N ILE A 298 -12.11 25.93 10.68
CA ILE A 298 -11.68 27.16 9.98
C ILE A 298 -12.78 27.64 9.04
N ALA A 299 -13.31 26.74 8.20
CA ALA A 299 -14.34 27.10 7.22
C ALA A 299 -15.68 27.53 7.86
N GLU A 300 -15.96 27.15 9.10
CA GLU A 300 -17.12 27.66 9.85
C GLU A 300 -16.92 29.07 10.37
N ASN A 301 -15.69 29.40 10.80
CA ASN A 301 -15.34 30.73 11.29
C ASN A 301 -15.31 31.76 10.16
N ASP A 302 -14.91 31.38 8.94
CA ASP A 302 -14.89 32.29 7.77
C ASP A 302 -16.29 32.59 7.21
N ASN A 303 -17.31 31.83 7.59
CA ASN A 303 -18.70 32.01 7.19
C ASN A 303 -19.56 32.82 8.23
N MET A 304 -18.97 33.20 9.36
CA MET A 304 -19.58 34.06 10.35
C MET A 304 -19.14 35.53 10.18
#